data_da5c98fa6a7a9dca7b39e83e4c3c3eee
#
_entry.id   da5c98fa6a7a9dca7b39e83e4c3c3eee
#
_cell.length_a   1.000
_cell.length_b   1.000
_cell.length_c   1.000
_cell.angle_alpha   90.00
_cell.angle_beta   90.00
_cell.angle_gamma   90.00
#
_symmetry.space_group_name_H-M   'P 1'
#
loop_
_entity.id
_entity.type
_entity.pdbx_description
1 polymer ?
#
loop_
_entity_poly.entity_id
_entity_poly.type
_entity_poly.pdbx_seq_one_letter_code
_entity_poly.pdbx_strand_id
1 'polypeptide(L)'
;MVKFYSCENEGLVERDEWAPHYWINVECPTEDDCRFLRSLHVPESFMENVADVDERPRFEHEDGWLLTILRIPHHFTDDPMRYTTVPLGVMTKDDMIITVCHTVTEMIPDFISHSKRRHINIDNQPDFVLRLVYSSTYWFLQYLKEINDTVSDFTRQLEKSVRNEVLLSLMKLQKALVYFNTSLQGNSMLTGRLDKVFSDDCDVELLEDVEIELGQATNTVNVYMAILSNSMDTFASVISNNVNDIMKKMTSISIILMIPTLIASFYGMNVDVWFSSSAHAFGFIIVFSFFFACLIWYWLRHVKWL
;
A
#
# COMPACT_ATOMS: atom_id res chain seq x y z
N MET A 1 18.62 -5.26 19.39
CA MET A 1 20.00 -4.74 19.50
C MET A 1 19.94 -3.32 20.06
N VAL A 2 20.65 -3.07 21.17
CA VAL A 2 20.69 -1.76 21.84
C VAL A 2 21.85 -0.94 21.30
N LYS A 3 21.59 0.36 21.03
CA LYS A 3 22.59 1.36 20.66
C LYS A 3 22.41 2.62 21.50
N PHE A 4 23.51 3.27 21.83
CA PHE A 4 23.52 4.48 22.64
C PHE A 4 24.02 5.65 21.81
N TYR A 5 23.38 6.80 21.96
CA TYR A 5 23.75 8.02 21.24
C TYR A 5 23.87 9.18 22.22
N SER A 6 25.00 9.90 22.18
CA SER A 6 25.18 11.18 22.87
C SER A 6 24.95 12.33 21.91
N CYS A 7 24.44 13.43 22.41
CA CYS A 7 24.38 14.69 21.68
C CYS A 7 25.64 15.51 21.99
N GLU A 8 26.43 15.84 20.99
CA GLU A 8 27.61 16.67 21.08
C GLU A 8 27.54 17.82 20.08
N ASN A 9 28.47 18.77 20.15
CA ASN A 9 28.52 19.90 19.22
C ASN A 9 28.53 19.51 17.72
N GLU A 10 28.88 18.29 17.41
CA GLU A 10 28.89 17.71 16.06
C GLU A 10 27.62 16.88 15.72
N GLY A 11 26.60 16.87 16.58
CA GLY A 11 25.37 16.09 16.44
C GLY A 11 25.40 14.77 17.19
N LEU A 12 24.61 13.78 16.73
CA LEU A 12 24.51 12.46 17.36
C LEU A 12 25.76 11.62 17.14
N VAL A 13 26.34 11.12 18.23
CA VAL A 13 27.53 10.24 18.23
C VAL A 13 27.16 8.91 18.88
N GLU A 14 27.42 7.80 18.17
CA GLU A 14 27.21 6.43 18.71
C GLU A 14 28.27 6.14 19.80
N ARG A 15 27.83 5.51 20.89
CA ARG A 15 28.64 5.17 22.06
C ARG A 15 28.54 3.69 22.37
N ASP A 16 29.64 3.12 22.88
CA ASP A 16 29.68 1.70 23.22
C ASP A 16 29.05 1.41 24.60
N GLU A 17 29.06 2.39 25.51
CA GLU A 17 28.54 2.25 26.87
C GLU A 17 27.45 3.29 27.14
N TRP A 18 26.47 2.89 27.97
CA TRP A 18 25.40 3.75 28.42
C TRP A 18 25.89 4.76 29.46
N ALA A 19 25.40 6.00 29.34
CA ALA A 19 25.51 7.04 30.37
C ALA A 19 24.20 7.82 30.48
N PRO A 20 23.95 8.51 31.62
CA PRO A 20 22.83 9.44 31.75
C PRO A 20 22.82 10.46 30.60
N HIS A 21 21.60 10.91 30.20
CA HIS A 21 21.35 11.84 29.07
C HIS A 21 21.64 11.29 27.67
N TYR A 22 21.93 9.99 27.53
CA TYR A 22 22.05 9.36 26.22
C TYR A 22 20.69 8.89 25.71
N TRP A 23 20.46 9.03 24.42
CA TRP A 23 19.37 8.35 23.76
C TRP A 23 19.69 6.87 23.59
N ILE A 24 18.78 6.00 24.03
CA ILE A 24 18.85 4.56 23.92
C ILE A 24 17.95 4.12 22.77
N ASN A 25 18.50 3.60 21.68
CA ASN A 25 17.73 3.05 20.58
C ASN A 25 17.76 1.52 20.60
N VAL A 26 16.59 0.90 20.62
CA VAL A 26 16.42 -0.56 20.67
C VAL A 26 15.64 -1.02 19.47
N GLU A 27 16.29 -1.68 18.52
CA GLU A 27 15.66 -2.32 17.39
C GLU A 27 15.66 -3.84 17.55
N CYS A 28 14.52 -4.48 17.27
CA CYS A 28 14.33 -5.93 17.44
C CYS A 28 14.86 -6.41 18.81
N PRO A 29 14.25 -5.98 19.93
CA PRO A 29 14.73 -6.29 21.27
C PRO A 29 14.85 -7.79 21.51
N THR A 30 15.99 -8.22 22.07
CA THR A 30 16.21 -9.56 22.56
C THR A 30 15.80 -9.65 24.04
N GLU A 31 15.78 -10.87 24.61
CA GLU A 31 15.49 -11.05 26.04
C GLU A 31 16.52 -10.31 26.93
N ASP A 32 17.77 -10.22 26.46
CA ASP A 32 18.84 -9.48 27.16
C ASP A 32 18.58 -7.98 27.11
N ASP A 33 18.14 -7.46 25.96
CA ASP A 33 17.76 -6.06 25.79
C ASP A 33 16.55 -5.71 26.69
N CYS A 34 15.56 -6.59 26.76
CA CYS A 34 14.41 -6.43 27.66
C CYS A 34 14.84 -6.44 29.15
N ARG A 35 15.79 -7.31 29.54
CA ARG A 35 16.32 -7.31 30.91
C ARG A 35 17.07 -6.01 31.23
N PHE A 36 17.81 -5.46 30.28
CA PHE A 36 18.46 -4.16 30.42
C PHE A 36 17.42 -3.05 30.64
N LEU A 37 16.36 -2.98 29.84
CA LEU A 37 15.30 -1.98 30.00
C LEU A 37 14.57 -2.10 31.35
N ARG A 38 14.30 -3.33 31.82
CA ARG A 38 13.75 -3.56 33.16
C ARG A 38 14.70 -3.05 34.26
N SER A 39 16.02 -3.13 34.09
CA SER A 39 17.00 -2.59 35.03
C SER A 39 16.97 -1.06 35.14
N LEU A 40 16.47 -0.38 34.09
CA LEU A 40 16.20 1.07 34.07
C LEU A 40 14.81 1.42 34.64
N HIS A 41 14.07 0.43 35.15
CA HIS A 41 12.69 0.58 35.67
C HIS A 41 11.68 1.05 34.62
N VAL A 42 11.86 0.64 33.35
CA VAL A 42 10.86 0.83 32.31
C VAL A 42 9.66 -0.09 32.61
N PRO A 43 8.40 0.43 32.59
CA PRO A 43 7.22 -0.40 32.81
C PRO A 43 7.09 -1.55 31.81
N GLU A 44 6.73 -2.74 32.29
CA GLU A 44 6.59 -3.92 31.43
C GLU A 44 5.41 -3.79 30.44
N SER A 45 4.34 -3.13 30.89
CA SER A 45 3.20 -2.73 30.06
C SER A 45 3.60 -1.97 28.79
N PHE A 46 4.61 -1.08 28.89
CA PHE A 46 5.10 -0.31 27.76
C PHE A 46 5.80 -1.20 26.73
N MET A 47 6.58 -2.17 27.20
CA MET A 47 7.25 -3.13 26.33
C MET A 47 6.24 -4.03 25.59
N GLU A 48 5.19 -4.48 26.30
CA GLU A 48 4.09 -5.26 25.71
C GLU A 48 3.29 -4.43 24.68
N ASN A 49 2.98 -3.17 25.02
CA ASN A 49 2.26 -2.29 24.11
C ASN A 49 3.02 -2.01 22.81
N VAL A 50 4.33 -1.78 22.87
CA VAL A 50 5.15 -1.58 21.66
C VAL A 50 5.35 -2.87 20.87
N ALA A 51 5.25 -4.04 21.50
CA ALA A 51 5.33 -5.33 20.82
C ALA A 51 4.06 -5.66 20.02
N ASP A 52 2.91 -5.06 20.37
CA ASP A 52 1.67 -5.24 19.61
C ASP A 52 1.75 -4.51 18.27
N VAL A 53 1.81 -5.28 17.19
CA VAL A 53 1.91 -4.74 15.82
C VAL A 53 0.71 -3.84 15.45
N ASP A 54 -0.44 -4.05 16.06
CA ASP A 54 -1.68 -3.30 15.78
C ASP A 54 -1.88 -2.10 16.73
N GLU A 55 -0.93 -1.83 17.62
CA GLU A 55 -1.02 -0.74 18.60
C GLU A 55 -1.19 0.63 17.92
N ARG A 56 -1.99 1.50 18.55
CA ARG A 56 -2.38 2.81 18.00
C ARG A 56 -1.55 3.96 18.59
N PRO A 57 -1.33 5.04 17.82
CA PRO A 57 -0.69 6.24 18.34
C PRO A 57 -1.40 6.77 19.58
N ARG A 58 -0.67 6.91 20.67
CA ARG A 58 -1.18 7.46 21.94
C ARG A 58 -0.06 7.85 22.89
N PHE A 59 -0.44 8.58 23.94
CA PHE A 59 0.36 8.81 25.13
C PHE A 59 -0.12 7.94 26.28
N GLU A 60 0.81 7.46 27.09
CA GLU A 60 0.51 6.72 28.31
C GLU A 60 1.51 7.09 29.40
N HIS A 61 1.03 7.29 30.65
CA HIS A 61 1.86 7.63 31.79
C HIS A 61 1.80 6.50 32.82
N GLU A 62 2.96 6.01 33.25
CA GLU A 62 3.08 4.98 34.29
C GLU A 62 4.41 5.16 35.03
N ASP A 63 4.41 5.13 36.35
CA ASP A 63 5.57 5.19 37.23
C ASP A 63 6.56 6.34 36.93
N GLY A 64 6.02 7.50 36.51
CA GLY A 64 6.81 8.66 36.15
C GLY A 64 7.43 8.58 34.74
N TRP A 65 7.18 7.51 34.00
CA TRP A 65 7.49 7.41 32.59
C TRP A 65 6.35 7.93 31.72
N LEU A 66 6.70 8.51 30.58
CA LEU A 66 5.79 8.83 29.51
C LEU A 66 6.12 7.95 28.31
N LEU A 67 5.17 7.13 27.86
CA LEU A 67 5.23 6.42 26.59
C LEU A 67 4.49 7.22 25.52
N THR A 68 5.16 7.45 24.42
CA THR A 68 4.59 7.99 23.18
C THR A 68 4.69 6.90 22.13
N ILE A 69 3.57 6.41 21.63
CA ILE A 69 3.56 5.44 20.53
C ILE A 69 3.26 6.17 19.22
N LEU A 70 4.17 6.04 18.26
CA LEU A 70 4.05 6.53 16.89
C LEU A 70 3.83 5.36 15.94
N ARG A 71 3.18 5.59 14.82
CA ARG A 71 3.16 4.63 13.70
C ARG A 71 4.11 5.12 12.62
N ILE A 72 5.08 4.31 12.27
CA ILE A 72 6.08 4.62 11.24
C ILE A 72 5.91 3.71 10.02
N PRO A 73 6.18 4.19 8.81
CA PRO A 73 6.05 3.36 7.61
C PRO A 73 7.19 2.35 7.53
N HIS A 74 6.87 1.18 7.00
CA HIS A 74 7.83 0.11 6.79
C HIS A 74 7.58 -0.58 5.45
N HIS A 75 8.65 -0.87 4.73
CA HIS A 75 8.67 -1.62 3.49
C HIS A 75 9.43 -2.94 3.69
N PHE A 76 8.83 -4.07 3.28
CA PHE A 76 9.48 -5.36 3.38
C PHE A 76 10.39 -5.59 2.17
N THR A 77 11.65 -5.89 2.41
CA THR A 77 12.65 -6.11 1.35
C THR A 77 12.44 -7.41 0.57
N ASP A 78 11.70 -8.38 1.15
CA ASP A 78 11.36 -9.67 0.54
C ASP A 78 10.16 -9.61 -0.42
N ASP A 79 9.28 -8.62 -0.27
CA ASP A 79 8.12 -8.39 -1.17
C ASP A 79 8.02 -6.88 -1.53
N PRO A 80 8.44 -6.47 -2.75
CA PRO A 80 8.43 -5.07 -3.18
C PRO A 80 7.04 -4.41 -3.15
N MET A 81 5.96 -5.21 -3.07
CA MET A 81 4.58 -4.71 -3.02
C MET A 81 4.04 -4.67 -1.58
N ARG A 82 4.84 -4.99 -0.60
CA ARG A 82 4.42 -5.10 0.79
C ARG A 82 4.88 -3.92 1.63
N TYR A 83 4.03 -2.90 1.67
CA TYR A 83 4.16 -1.77 2.59
C TYR A 83 3.21 -1.94 3.76
N THR A 84 3.64 -1.53 4.94
CA THR A 84 2.84 -1.54 6.17
C THR A 84 3.27 -0.41 7.09
N THR A 85 2.73 -0.36 8.29
CA THR A 85 3.21 0.53 9.36
C THR A 85 3.47 -0.30 10.62
N VAL A 86 4.46 0.12 11.39
CA VAL A 86 4.85 -0.54 12.62
C VAL A 86 4.87 0.48 13.78
N PRO A 87 4.63 0.05 15.02
CA PRO A 87 4.74 0.93 16.17
C PRO A 87 6.19 1.24 16.49
N LEU A 88 6.45 2.50 16.82
CA LEU A 88 7.69 2.98 17.44
C LEU A 88 7.31 3.54 18.80
N GLY A 89 7.76 2.92 19.88
CA GLY A 89 7.62 3.46 21.23
C GLY A 89 8.75 4.43 21.54
N VAL A 90 8.39 5.61 22.02
CA VAL A 90 9.32 6.59 22.59
C VAL A 90 8.98 6.74 24.08
N MET A 91 9.90 6.32 24.94
CA MET A 91 9.72 6.33 26.39
C MET A 91 10.64 7.40 26.98
N THR A 92 10.08 8.30 27.74
CA THR A 92 10.82 9.41 28.35
C THR A 92 10.61 9.48 29.85
N LYS A 93 11.67 9.77 30.60
CA LYS A 93 11.63 10.02 32.03
C LYS A 93 12.85 10.84 32.43
N ASP A 94 12.64 11.92 33.19
CA ASP A 94 13.69 12.86 33.55
C ASP A 94 14.48 13.30 32.28
N ASP A 95 15.77 12.97 32.19
CA ASP A 95 16.60 13.26 31.00
C ASP A 95 16.85 12.03 30.11
N MET A 96 16.13 10.94 30.34
CA MET A 96 16.28 9.71 29.54
C MET A 96 15.30 9.68 28.38
N ILE A 97 15.80 9.28 27.22
CA ILE A 97 15.01 8.99 26.02
C ILE A 97 15.34 7.57 25.55
N ILE A 98 14.31 6.75 25.42
CA ILE A 98 14.43 5.37 24.93
C ILE A 98 13.48 5.20 23.75
N THR A 99 13.98 4.72 22.62
CA THR A 99 13.13 4.31 21.49
C THR A 99 13.17 2.80 21.34
N VAL A 100 12.01 2.18 21.15
CA VAL A 100 11.87 0.73 20.96
C VAL A 100 11.05 0.46 19.70
N CYS A 101 11.59 -0.34 18.80
CA CYS A 101 10.89 -0.85 17.63
C CYS A 101 11.18 -2.34 17.45
N HIS A 102 10.14 -3.15 17.27
CA HIS A 102 10.29 -4.61 17.05
C HIS A 102 10.65 -4.97 15.60
N THR A 103 10.82 -3.98 14.73
CA THR A 103 11.16 -4.16 13.32
C THR A 103 12.37 -3.29 12.98
N VAL A 104 13.32 -3.83 12.18
CA VAL A 104 14.40 -3.02 11.61
C VAL A 104 13.81 -2.08 10.58
N THR A 105 14.08 -0.81 10.69
CA THR A 105 13.51 0.24 9.83
C THR A 105 14.59 1.03 9.10
N GLU A 106 14.26 1.61 7.96
CA GLU A 106 15.16 2.52 7.24
C GLU A 106 15.11 3.95 7.84
N MET A 107 14.00 4.28 8.50
CA MET A 107 13.75 5.60 9.06
C MET A 107 14.74 5.96 10.18
N ILE A 108 15.00 5.06 11.12
CA ILE A 108 15.86 5.36 12.29
C ILE A 108 17.32 5.64 11.88
N PRO A 109 17.97 4.80 11.04
CA PRO A 109 19.30 5.11 10.53
C PRO A 109 19.36 6.42 9.74
N ASP A 110 18.33 6.72 8.95
CA ASP A 110 18.27 7.99 8.22
C ASP A 110 18.09 9.19 9.17
N PHE A 111 17.22 9.08 10.16
CA PHE A 111 17.06 10.08 11.22
C PHE A 111 18.39 10.39 11.94
N ILE A 112 19.14 9.35 12.33
CA ILE A 112 20.47 9.50 12.96
C ILE A 112 21.43 10.23 12.02
N SER A 113 21.49 9.79 10.75
CA SER A 113 22.37 10.38 9.73
C SER A 113 22.02 11.85 9.43
N HIS A 114 20.72 12.16 9.39
CA HIS A 114 20.21 13.51 9.17
C HIS A 114 20.52 14.42 10.37
N SER A 115 20.26 13.95 11.60
CA SER A 115 20.52 14.68 12.83
C SER A 115 22.02 14.98 13.00
N LYS A 116 22.88 14.04 12.65
CA LYS A 116 24.33 14.23 12.65
C LYS A 116 24.77 15.32 11.67
N ARG A 117 24.25 15.30 10.43
CA ARG A 117 24.61 16.29 9.39
C ARG A 117 24.14 17.71 9.72
N ARG A 118 23.01 17.86 10.41
CA ARG A 118 22.39 19.16 10.73
C ARG A 118 22.70 19.63 12.15
N HIS A 119 23.50 18.93 12.92
CA HIS A 119 23.85 19.25 14.31
C HIS A 119 22.59 19.49 15.19
N ILE A 120 21.58 18.62 15.01
CA ILE A 120 20.31 18.73 15.72
C ILE A 120 20.54 18.34 17.18
N ASN A 121 20.20 19.24 18.11
CA ASN A 121 20.12 18.92 19.52
C ASN A 121 18.84 18.10 19.80
N ILE A 122 19.00 17.02 20.58
CA ILE A 122 17.91 16.11 20.98
C ILE A 122 17.67 16.10 22.50
N ASP A 123 18.29 17.03 23.24
CA ASP A 123 18.17 17.06 24.70
C ASP A 123 16.76 17.43 25.17
N ASN A 124 15.97 18.13 24.32
CA ASN A 124 14.58 18.43 24.59
C ASN A 124 13.70 17.25 24.12
N GLN A 125 13.00 16.58 25.06
CA GLN A 125 12.17 15.41 24.81
C GLN A 125 10.99 15.68 23.85
N PRO A 126 10.16 16.74 24.00
CA PRO A 126 9.10 17.04 23.04
C PRO A 126 9.62 17.30 21.64
N ASP A 127 10.72 18.05 21.49
CA ASP A 127 11.32 18.32 20.19
C ASP A 127 11.86 17.03 19.56
N PHE A 128 12.41 16.12 20.35
CA PHE A 128 12.83 14.81 19.87
C PHE A 128 11.66 14.01 19.29
N VAL A 129 10.52 13.97 20.00
CA VAL A 129 9.31 13.29 19.51
C VAL A 129 8.80 13.95 18.24
N LEU A 130 8.74 15.29 18.18
CA LEU A 130 8.34 16.04 16.98
C LEU A 130 9.24 15.73 15.78
N ARG A 131 10.55 15.68 15.98
CA ARG A 131 11.52 15.35 14.93
C ARG A 131 11.38 13.92 14.45
N LEU A 132 11.03 12.98 15.32
CA LEU A 132 10.71 11.59 14.91
C LEU A 132 9.42 11.54 14.08
N VAL A 133 8.38 12.29 14.49
CA VAL A 133 7.14 12.40 13.70
C VAL A 133 7.43 13.02 12.33
N TYR A 134 8.22 14.09 12.27
CA TYR A 134 8.64 14.72 11.02
C TYR A 134 9.38 13.73 10.09
N SER A 135 10.36 13.01 10.66
CA SER A 135 11.11 11.99 9.91
C SER A 135 10.20 10.87 9.41
N SER A 136 9.26 10.40 10.25
CA SER A 136 8.30 9.37 9.83
C SER A 136 7.40 9.87 8.69
N THR A 137 6.96 11.13 8.76
CA THR A 137 6.12 11.76 7.72
C THR A 137 6.86 11.87 6.40
N TYR A 138 8.15 12.25 6.42
CA TYR A 138 9.00 12.25 5.24
C TYR A 138 9.07 10.85 4.59
N TRP A 139 9.25 9.80 5.39
CA TRP A 139 9.28 8.42 4.90
C TRP A 139 7.93 7.94 4.38
N PHE A 140 6.81 8.38 4.98
CA PHE A 140 5.48 8.15 4.40
C PHE A 140 5.37 8.77 3.01
N LEU A 141 5.78 10.02 2.84
CA LEU A 141 5.76 10.69 1.53
C LEU A 141 6.66 10.01 0.50
N GLN A 142 7.84 9.54 0.92
CA GLN A 142 8.76 8.79 0.08
C GLN A 142 8.10 7.49 -0.45
N TYR A 143 7.56 6.67 0.44
CA TYR A 143 6.90 5.44 0.04
C TYR A 143 5.60 5.69 -0.74
N LEU A 144 4.85 6.74 -0.43
CA LEU A 144 3.68 7.15 -1.22
C LEU A 144 4.06 7.46 -2.67
N LYS A 145 5.20 8.11 -2.89
CA LYS A 145 5.71 8.38 -4.24
C LYS A 145 6.06 7.08 -4.97
N GLU A 146 6.77 6.16 -4.32
CA GLU A 146 7.12 4.85 -4.89
C GLU A 146 5.87 4.03 -5.25
N ILE A 147 4.88 4.01 -4.36
CA ILE A 147 3.58 3.36 -4.60
C ILE A 147 2.89 3.96 -5.82
N ASN A 148 2.83 5.29 -5.93
CA ASN A 148 2.19 5.97 -7.05
C ASN A 148 2.89 5.66 -8.38
N ASP A 149 4.21 5.64 -8.42
CA ASP A 149 4.98 5.30 -9.61
C ASP A 149 4.70 3.84 -10.04
N THR A 150 4.66 2.92 -9.07
CA THR A 150 4.31 1.51 -9.28
C THR A 150 2.86 1.34 -9.79
N VAL A 151 1.90 2.05 -9.20
CA VAL A 151 0.49 2.06 -9.66
C VAL A 151 0.40 2.56 -11.10
N SER A 152 1.13 3.61 -11.45
CA SER A 152 1.16 4.17 -12.80
C SER A 152 1.69 3.16 -13.82
N ASP A 153 2.74 2.43 -13.48
CA ASP A 153 3.32 1.38 -14.34
C ASP A 153 2.37 0.20 -14.50
N PHE A 154 1.71 -0.24 -13.44
CA PHE A 154 0.72 -1.33 -13.49
C PHE A 154 -0.52 -0.92 -14.31
N THR A 155 -0.99 0.30 -14.18
CA THR A 155 -2.07 0.85 -14.98
C THR A 155 -1.74 0.77 -16.47
N ARG A 156 -0.54 1.19 -16.86
CA ARG A 156 -0.06 1.11 -18.25
C ARG A 156 0.08 -0.34 -18.77
N GLN A 157 0.41 -1.28 -17.89
CA GLN A 157 0.46 -2.70 -18.25
C GLN A 157 -0.95 -3.26 -18.48
N LEU A 158 -1.93 -2.92 -17.63
CA LEU A 158 -3.31 -3.37 -17.74
C LEU A 158 -4.02 -2.81 -18.97
N GLU A 159 -3.68 -1.60 -19.44
CA GLU A 159 -4.17 -1.06 -20.71
C GLU A 159 -3.78 -1.95 -21.92
N LYS A 160 -2.61 -2.62 -21.85
CA LYS A 160 -2.12 -3.49 -22.92
C LYS A 160 -2.63 -4.92 -22.81
N SER A 161 -2.72 -5.44 -21.60
CA SER A 161 -3.13 -6.82 -21.34
C SER A 161 -3.56 -6.97 -19.88
N VAL A 162 -4.79 -7.39 -19.66
CA VAL A 162 -5.30 -7.64 -18.30
C VAL A 162 -4.71 -8.94 -17.78
N ARG A 163 -3.93 -8.83 -16.67
CA ARG A 163 -3.34 -9.94 -15.94
C ARG A 163 -3.82 -9.93 -14.49
N ASN A 164 -4.26 -11.07 -13.99
CA ASN A 164 -4.73 -11.20 -12.61
C ASN A 164 -3.65 -10.87 -11.58
N GLU A 165 -2.39 -11.18 -11.88
CA GLU A 165 -1.25 -10.89 -11.00
C GLU A 165 -1.09 -9.40 -10.73
N VAL A 166 -1.25 -8.57 -11.77
CA VAL A 166 -1.18 -7.10 -11.65
C VAL A 166 -2.33 -6.57 -10.80
N LEU A 167 -3.54 -7.10 -10.98
CA LEU A 167 -4.70 -6.72 -10.16
C LEU A 167 -4.48 -7.07 -8.68
N LEU A 168 -3.94 -8.25 -8.39
CA LEU A 168 -3.60 -8.65 -7.01
C LEU A 168 -2.53 -7.73 -6.39
N SER A 169 -1.55 -7.31 -7.18
CA SER A 169 -0.52 -6.36 -6.72
C SER A 169 -1.12 -4.99 -6.42
N LEU A 170 -2.03 -4.48 -7.26
CA LEU A 170 -2.76 -3.22 -6.98
C LEU A 170 -3.61 -3.31 -5.72
N MET A 171 -4.24 -4.46 -5.45
CA MET A 171 -4.98 -4.68 -4.18
C MET A 171 -4.06 -4.65 -2.95
N LYS A 172 -2.83 -5.18 -3.05
CA LYS A 172 -1.83 -5.08 -1.97
C LYS A 172 -1.46 -3.62 -1.71
N LEU A 173 -1.22 -2.84 -2.77
CA LEU A 173 -0.90 -1.41 -2.66
C LEU A 173 -2.08 -0.60 -2.09
N GLN A 174 -3.32 -0.93 -2.48
CA GLN A 174 -4.51 -0.30 -1.89
C GLN A 174 -4.59 -0.55 -0.39
N LYS A 175 -4.32 -1.77 0.07
CA LYS A 175 -4.27 -2.10 1.50
C LYS A 175 -3.18 -1.32 2.23
N ALA A 176 -2.00 -1.16 1.60
CA ALA A 176 -0.90 -0.36 2.15
C ALA A 176 -1.30 1.12 2.33
N LEU A 177 -1.96 1.71 1.34
CA LEU A 177 -2.47 3.09 1.43
C LEU A 177 -3.48 3.27 2.58
N VAL A 178 -4.33 2.27 2.85
CA VAL A 178 -5.25 2.30 4.01
C VAL A 178 -4.48 2.30 5.31
N TYR A 179 -3.44 1.47 5.45
CA TYR A 179 -2.59 1.49 6.65
C TYR A 179 -1.88 2.83 6.83
N PHE A 180 -1.34 3.40 5.75
CA PHE A 180 -0.68 4.70 5.77
C PHE A 180 -1.65 5.80 6.20
N ASN A 181 -2.84 5.83 5.60
CA ASN A 181 -3.87 6.83 5.97
C ASN A 181 -4.25 6.76 7.45
N THR A 182 -4.53 5.54 7.95
CA THR A 182 -4.90 5.34 9.36
C THR A 182 -3.78 5.76 10.30
N SER A 183 -2.53 5.44 9.95
CA SER A 183 -1.36 5.77 10.77
C SER A 183 -1.04 7.27 10.76
N LEU A 184 -1.11 7.94 9.61
CA LEU A 184 -0.93 9.39 9.50
C LEU A 184 -2.00 10.14 10.28
N GLN A 185 -3.28 9.72 10.21
CA GLN A 185 -4.34 10.30 11.01
C GLN A 185 -4.11 10.11 12.51
N GLY A 186 -3.66 8.91 12.92
CA GLY A 186 -3.32 8.64 14.32
C GLY A 186 -2.16 9.49 14.83
N ASN A 187 -1.09 9.59 14.04
CA ASN A 187 0.06 10.46 14.37
C ASN A 187 -0.35 11.94 14.44
N SER A 188 -1.21 12.41 13.52
CA SER A 188 -1.72 13.78 13.54
C SER A 188 -2.53 14.08 14.82
N MET A 189 -3.39 13.15 15.24
CA MET A 189 -4.15 13.29 16.50
C MET A 189 -3.23 13.31 17.73
N LEU A 190 -2.15 12.54 17.70
CA LEU A 190 -1.14 12.51 18.76
C LEU A 190 -0.38 13.82 18.79
N THR A 191 0.12 14.31 17.66
CA THR A 191 0.87 15.58 17.54
C THR A 191 0.04 16.76 18.05
N GLY A 192 -1.24 16.86 17.70
CA GLY A 192 -2.13 17.90 18.18
C GLY A 192 -2.44 17.87 19.70
N ARG A 193 -1.93 16.86 20.45
CA ARG A 193 -1.99 16.78 21.91
C ARG A 193 -0.65 16.95 22.59
N LEU A 194 0.43 16.98 21.83
CA LEU A 194 1.80 16.95 22.33
C LEU A 194 2.09 18.18 23.20
N ASP A 195 1.69 19.35 22.76
CA ASP A 195 1.81 20.62 23.50
C ASP A 195 1.19 20.54 24.92
N LYS A 196 0.02 19.91 25.04
CA LYS A 196 -0.66 19.72 26.35
C LYS A 196 0.03 18.69 27.25
N VAL A 197 0.68 17.69 26.65
CA VAL A 197 1.34 16.61 27.39
C VAL A 197 2.68 17.08 27.96
N PHE A 198 3.41 17.90 27.23
CA PHE A 198 4.72 18.39 27.59
C PHE A 198 4.71 19.82 28.20
N SER A 199 3.52 20.37 28.54
CA SER A 199 3.37 21.63 29.34
C SER A 199 4.12 22.83 28.75
N ASP A 200 3.86 23.17 27.49
CA ASP A 200 4.39 24.34 26.76
C ASP A 200 5.93 24.33 26.53
N ASP A 201 6.58 23.20 26.67
CA ASP A 201 8.04 23.06 26.48
C ASP A 201 8.43 22.68 25.04
N CYS A 202 7.46 22.73 24.11
CA CYS A 202 7.64 22.42 22.71
C CYS A 202 8.09 23.63 21.90
N ASP A 203 8.95 23.40 20.89
CA ASP A 203 9.21 24.38 19.86
C ASP A 203 7.96 24.54 18.96
N VAL A 204 7.30 25.68 19.08
CA VAL A 204 6.03 25.99 18.37
C VAL A 204 6.23 26.01 16.86
N GLU A 205 7.35 26.50 16.36
CA GLU A 205 7.66 26.54 14.92
C GLU A 205 7.83 25.10 14.37
N LEU A 206 8.54 24.25 15.11
CA LEU A 206 8.70 22.84 14.76
C LEU A 206 7.36 22.10 14.80
N LEU A 207 6.50 22.37 15.78
CA LEU A 207 5.17 21.77 15.88
C LEU A 207 4.31 22.14 14.65
N GLU A 208 4.28 23.41 14.27
CA GLU A 208 3.54 23.90 13.10
C GLU A 208 4.06 23.24 11.81
N ASP A 209 5.37 23.16 11.64
CA ASP A 209 5.99 22.47 10.49
C ASP A 209 5.56 21.00 10.41
N VAL A 210 5.57 20.27 11.53
CA VAL A 210 5.15 18.87 11.59
C VAL A 210 3.68 18.71 11.26
N GLU A 211 2.80 19.58 11.76
CA GLU A 211 1.36 19.55 11.46
C GLU A 211 1.09 19.80 9.96
N ILE A 212 1.80 20.74 9.35
CA ILE A 212 1.70 21.03 7.91
C ILE A 212 2.11 19.79 7.10
N GLU A 213 3.26 19.18 7.40
CA GLU A 213 3.75 18.00 6.68
C GLU A 213 2.83 16.78 6.86
N LEU A 214 2.32 16.53 8.07
CA LEU A 214 1.32 15.48 8.32
C LEU A 214 0.03 15.72 7.53
N GLY A 215 -0.42 16.98 7.47
CA GLY A 215 -1.58 17.38 6.67
C GLY A 215 -1.36 17.11 5.17
N GLN A 216 -0.18 17.46 4.67
CA GLN A 216 0.20 17.19 3.27
C GLN A 216 0.26 15.68 2.98
N ALA A 217 0.87 14.88 3.85
CA ALA A 217 0.97 13.43 3.69
C ALA A 217 -0.43 12.78 3.73
N THR A 218 -1.30 13.21 4.65
CA THR A 218 -2.68 12.72 4.75
C THR A 218 -3.50 13.07 3.51
N ASN A 219 -3.37 14.27 2.97
CA ASN A 219 -4.01 14.64 1.71
C ASN A 219 -3.49 13.79 0.54
N THR A 220 -2.18 13.58 0.46
CA THR A 220 -1.54 12.81 -0.62
C THR A 220 -2.03 11.36 -0.60
N VAL A 221 -2.06 10.69 0.56
CA VAL A 221 -2.55 9.31 0.64
C VAL A 221 -4.03 9.21 0.25
N ASN A 222 -4.87 10.17 0.64
CA ASN A 222 -6.29 10.19 0.27
C ASN A 222 -6.49 10.33 -1.24
N VAL A 223 -5.71 11.21 -1.88
CA VAL A 223 -5.73 11.37 -3.35
C VAL A 223 -5.31 10.08 -4.05
N TYR A 224 -4.23 9.43 -3.60
CA TYR A 224 -3.76 8.19 -4.20
C TYR A 224 -4.73 7.03 -3.99
N MET A 225 -5.37 6.94 -2.82
CA MET A 225 -6.45 5.97 -2.58
C MET A 225 -7.62 6.17 -3.54
N ALA A 226 -8.06 7.41 -3.76
CA ALA A 226 -9.15 7.73 -4.67
C ALA A 226 -8.77 7.40 -6.13
N ILE A 227 -7.55 7.75 -6.57
CA ILE A 227 -7.05 7.41 -7.92
C ILE A 227 -7.04 5.90 -8.12
N LEU A 228 -6.49 5.15 -7.17
CA LEU A 228 -6.37 3.70 -7.28
C LEU A 228 -7.73 3.02 -7.28
N SER A 229 -8.67 3.45 -6.42
CA SER A 229 -10.04 2.93 -6.39
C SER A 229 -10.75 3.16 -7.73
N ASN A 230 -10.71 4.38 -8.27
CA ASN A 230 -11.30 4.71 -9.57
C ASN A 230 -10.66 3.91 -10.71
N SER A 231 -9.36 3.67 -10.65
CA SER A 231 -8.64 2.84 -11.63
C SER A 231 -9.12 1.39 -11.58
N MET A 232 -9.31 0.80 -10.39
CA MET A 232 -9.82 -0.56 -10.22
C MET A 232 -11.23 -0.72 -10.78
N ASP A 233 -12.12 0.25 -10.54
CA ASP A 233 -13.49 0.25 -11.08
C ASP A 233 -13.48 0.35 -12.62
N THR A 234 -12.58 1.16 -13.16
CA THR A 234 -12.38 1.27 -14.61
C THR A 234 -11.90 -0.05 -15.19
N PHE A 235 -10.93 -0.73 -14.57
CA PHE A 235 -10.46 -2.03 -15.04
C PHE A 235 -11.55 -3.10 -14.99
N ALA A 236 -12.37 -3.13 -13.95
CA ALA A 236 -13.51 -4.05 -13.87
C ALA A 236 -14.48 -3.82 -15.04
N SER A 237 -14.74 -2.58 -15.40
CA SER A 237 -15.58 -2.22 -16.55
C SER A 237 -14.95 -2.62 -17.89
N VAL A 238 -13.64 -2.40 -18.06
CA VAL A 238 -12.89 -2.82 -19.27
C VAL A 238 -12.90 -4.34 -19.42
N ILE A 239 -12.68 -5.09 -18.33
CA ILE A 239 -12.75 -6.55 -18.34
C ILE A 239 -14.13 -7.03 -18.76
N SER A 240 -15.20 -6.46 -18.19
CA SER A 240 -16.57 -6.79 -18.53
C SER A 240 -16.86 -6.53 -20.02
N ASN A 241 -16.42 -5.41 -20.56
CA ASN A 241 -16.56 -5.08 -21.97
C ASN A 241 -15.79 -6.06 -22.86
N ASN A 242 -14.55 -6.43 -22.51
CA ASN A 242 -13.76 -7.40 -23.27
C ASN A 242 -14.43 -8.79 -23.28
N VAL A 243 -14.98 -9.23 -22.14
CA VAL A 243 -15.73 -10.50 -22.06
C VAL A 243 -16.96 -10.44 -22.96
N ASN A 244 -17.73 -9.33 -22.95
CA ASN A 244 -18.87 -9.15 -23.84
C ASN A 244 -18.48 -9.20 -25.31
N ASP A 245 -17.36 -8.60 -25.70
CA ASP A 245 -16.88 -8.62 -27.08
C ASP A 245 -16.43 -10.03 -27.52
N ILE A 246 -15.76 -10.76 -26.62
CA ILE A 246 -15.43 -12.18 -26.88
C ILE A 246 -16.71 -13.02 -27.03
N MET A 247 -17.69 -12.83 -26.14
CA MET A 247 -19.00 -13.52 -26.19
C MET A 247 -19.74 -13.22 -27.51
N LYS A 248 -19.80 -11.96 -27.95
CA LYS A 248 -20.38 -11.58 -29.24
C LYS A 248 -19.67 -12.27 -30.41
N LYS A 249 -18.34 -12.27 -30.44
CA LYS A 249 -17.55 -12.95 -31.49
C LYS A 249 -17.81 -14.45 -31.50
N MET A 250 -17.81 -15.11 -30.33
CA MET A 250 -18.08 -16.55 -30.24
C MET A 250 -19.50 -16.89 -30.70
N THR A 251 -20.50 -16.11 -30.25
CA THR A 251 -21.89 -16.28 -30.65
C THR A 251 -22.06 -16.07 -32.16
N SER A 252 -21.41 -15.06 -32.73
CA SER A 252 -21.43 -14.78 -34.15
C SER A 252 -20.86 -15.95 -34.99
N ILE A 253 -19.71 -16.50 -34.58
CA ILE A 253 -19.11 -17.65 -35.22
C ILE A 253 -20.04 -18.87 -35.15
N SER A 254 -20.65 -19.09 -33.97
CA SER A 254 -21.61 -20.19 -33.79
C SER A 254 -22.82 -20.07 -34.71
N ILE A 255 -23.40 -18.89 -34.86
CA ILE A 255 -24.54 -18.61 -35.74
C ILE A 255 -24.14 -18.88 -37.20
N ILE A 256 -22.97 -18.39 -37.66
CA ILE A 256 -22.48 -18.59 -39.00
C ILE A 256 -22.32 -20.08 -39.32
N LEU A 257 -21.78 -20.89 -38.39
CA LEU A 257 -21.59 -22.34 -38.57
C LEU A 257 -22.91 -23.11 -38.47
N MET A 258 -23.90 -22.61 -37.76
CA MET A 258 -25.20 -23.26 -37.59
C MET A 258 -26.00 -23.28 -38.90
N ILE A 259 -25.86 -22.28 -39.77
CA ILE A 259 -26.65 -22.18 -41.01
C ILE A 259 -26.34 -23.35 -41.99
N PRO A 260 -25.09 -23.64 -42.36
CA PRO A 260 -24.77 -24.80 -43.15
C PRO A 260 -25.25 -26.12 -42.53
N THR A 261 -25.10 -26.23 -41.20
CA THR A 261 -25.52 -27.44 -40.46
C THR A 261 -27.04 -27.62 -40.52
N LEU A 262 -27.83 -26.56 -40.36
CA LEU A 262 -29.27 -26.62 -40.45
C LEU A 262 -29.74 -27.02 -41.85
N ILE A 263 -29.17 -26.40 -42.88
CA ILE A 263 -29.50 -26.73 -44.29
C ILE A 263 -29.14 -28.19 -44.59
N ALA A 264 -27.94 -28.64 -44.23
CA ALA A 264 -27.51 -30.03 -44.41
C ALA A 264 -28.41 -31.02 -43.65
N SER A 265 -28.86 -30.67 -42.44
CA SER A 265 -29.75 -31.48 -41.63
C SER A 265 -31.13 -31.66 -42.27
N PHE A 266 -31.71 -30.62 -42.85
CA PHE A 266 -32.99 -30.74 -43.58
C PHE A 266 -32.86 -31.67 -44.81
N TYR A 267 -31.77 -31.56 -45.55
CA TYR A 267 -31.53 -32.44 -46.73
C TYR A 267 -31.08 -33.85 -46.33
N GLY A 268 -30.66 -34.10 -45.10
CA GLY A 268 -30.38 -35.42 -44.55
C GLY A 268 -31.58 -36.17 -44.00
N MET A 269 -32.78 -35.56 -44.01
CA MET A 269 -34.00 -36.22 -43.53
C MET A 269 -34.53 -37.22 -44.55
N ASN A 270 -35.16 -38.32 -44.06
CA ASN A 270 -35.82 -39.35 -44.90
C ASN A 270 -37.23 -38.88 -45.35
N VAL A 271 -37.32 -37.69 -45.89
CA VAL A 271 -38.57 -37.08 -46.45
C VAL A 271 -38.27 -36.55 -47.83
N ASP A 272 -39.27 -36.52 -48.70
CA ASP A 272 -39.11 -35.92 -50.03
C ASP A 272 -38.87 -34.42 -49.95
N VAL A 273 -37.64 -34.02 -50.23
CA VAL A 273 -37.22 -32.60 -50.26
C VAL A 273 -37.05 -32.15 -51.72
N TRP A 274 -37.32 -30.88 -51.98
CA TRP A 274 -37.18 -30.29 -53.30
C TRP A 274 -35.76 -30.48 -53.83
N PHE A 275 -35.61 -30.89 -55.10
CA PHE A 275 -34.38 -31.18 -55.82
C PHE A 275 -33.55 -32.40 -55.32
N SER A 276 -34.04 -33.23 -54.43
CA SER A 276 -33.29 -34.38 -53.89
C SER A 276 -32.88 -35.39 -54.97
N SER A 277 -33.65 -35.54 -56.06
CA SER A 277 -33.38 -36.47 -57.16
C SER A 277 -32.45 -35.92 -58.26
N SER A 278 -31.99 -34.66 -58.15
CA SER A 278 -31.10 -34.06 -59.15
C SER A 278 -29.64 -34.41 -58.94
N ALA A 279 -28.91 -34.76 -60.02
CA ALA A 279 -27.46 -35.06 -59.97
C ALA A 279 -26.62 -33.86 -59.45
N HIS A 280 -27.16 -32.65 -59.50
CA HIS A 280 -26.50 -31.41 -59.05
C HIS A 280 -26.97 -30.91 -57.68
N ALA A 281 -27.86 -31.63 -56.99
CA ALA A 281 -28.44 -31.25 -55.73
C ALA A 281 -27.35 -30.97 -54.65
N PHE A 282 -26.36 -31.81 -54.53
CA PHE A 282 -25.27 -31.63 -53.56
C PHE A 282 -24.47 -30.33 -53.79
N GLY A 283 -24.10 -30.05 -55.05
CA GLY A 283 -23.41 -28.80 -55.38
C GLY A 283 -24.23 -27.54 -55.05
N PHE A 284 -25.55 -27.59 -55.36
CA PHE A 284 -26.48 -26.52 -55.08
C PHE A 284 -26.62 -26.27 -53.58
N ILE A 285 -26.74 -27.30 -52.77
CA ILE A 285 -26.86 -27.20 -51.31
C ILE A 285 -25.62 -26.52 -50.69
N ILE A 286 -24.42 -26.91 -51.15
CA ILE A 286 -23.17 -26.30 -50.69
C ILE A 286 -23.12 -24.82 -51.02
N VAL A 287 -23.38 -24.45 -52.27
CA VAL A 287 -23.35 -23.04 -52.71
C VAL A 287 -24.39 -22.22 -51.96
N PHE A 288 -25.59 -22.75 -51.81
CA PHE A 288 -26.71 -22.09 -51.10
C PHE A 288 -26.36 -21.89 -49.60
N SER A 289 -25.82 -22.90 -48.94
CA SER A 289 -25.39 -22.82 -47.54
C SER A 289 -24.30 -21.79 -47.35
N PHE A 290 -23.34 -21.74 -48.26
CA PHE A 290 -22.25 -20.76 -48.19
C PHE A 290 -22.74 -19.33 -48.43
N PHE A 291 -23.69 -19.17 -49.36
CA PHE A 291 -24.30 -17.89 -49.63
C PHE A 291 -25.00 -17.30 -48.40
N PHE A 292 -25.80 -18.12 -47.71
CA PHE A 292 -26.49 -17.66 -46.48
C PHE A 292 -25.50 -17.41 -45.33
N ALA A 293 -24.47 -18.23 -45.18
CA ALA A 293 -23.43 -18.00 -44.19
C ALA A 293 -22.69 -16.66 -44.42
N CYS A 294 -22.37 -16.33 -45.68
CA CYS A 294 -21.78 -15.06 -46.07
C CYS A 294 -22.74 -13.86 -45.84
N LEU A 295 -24.02 -14.03 -46.11
CA LEU A 295 -25.03 -12.98 -45.91
C LEU A 295 -25.19 -12.66 -44.43
N ILE A 296 -25.22 -13.67 -43.55
CA ILE A 296 -25.27 -13.50 -42.10
C ILE A 296 -23.97 -12.91 -41.57
N TRP A 297 -22.82 -13.37 -42.05
CA TRP A 297 -21.52 -12.78 -41.70
C TRP A 297 -21.48 -11.28 -42.05
N TYR A 298 -21.96 -10.89 -43.24
CA TYR A 298 -22.03 -9.51 -43.67
C TYR A 298 -22.97 -8.70 -42.77
N TRP A 299 -24.14 -9.23 -42.41
CA TRP A 299 -25.10 -8.59 -41.53
C TRP A 299 -24.55 -8.40 -40.10
N LEU A 300 -23.92 -9.46 -39.52
CA LEU A 300 -23.30 -9.38 -38.19
C LEU A 300 -22.15 -8.37 -38.14
N ARG A 301 -21.36 -8.28 -39.22
CA ARG A 301 -20.33 -7.25 -39.36
C ARG A 301 -20.94 -5.83 -39.44
N HIS A 302 -22.05 -5.67 -40.13
CA HIS A 302 -22.74 -4.37 -40.24
C HIS A 302 -23.30 -3.92 -38.88
N VAL A 303 -23.80 -4.84 -38.07
CA VAL A 303 -24.29 -4.60 -36.68
C VAL A 303 -23.17 -4.48 -35.66
N LYS A 304 -21.90 -4.55 -36.06
CA LYS A 304 -20.69 -4.48 -35.19
C LYS A 304 -20.66 -5.57 -34.11
N TRP A 305 -21.09 -6.78 -34.46
CA TRP A 305 -20.94 -7.96 -33.58
C TRP A 305 -19.66 -8.74 -33.86
N LEU A 306 -19.05 -8.50 -34.99
CA LEU A 306 -17.78 -9.07 -35.49
C LEU A 306 -16.77 -7.96 -35.76
#